data_34556a45db69d643c46f609b5eba290c
#
_entry.id   34556a45db69d643c46f609b5eba290c
#
_cell.length_a   1.000
_cell.length_b   1.000
_cell.length_c   1.000
_cell.angle_alpha   90.00
_cell.angle_beta   90.00
_cell.angle_gamma   90.00
#
_symmetry.space_group_name_H-M   'P 1'
#
loop_
_entity.id
_entity.type
_entity.pdbx_description
1 polymer ?
#
loop_
_entity_poly.entity_id
_entity_poly.type
_entity_poly.pdbx_seq_one_letter_code
_entity_poly.pdbx_strand_id
1 'polypeptide(L)'
;MNSPLETHIQNQVLIRPTKFSDDLKHNNKTFQHRADYYEMIKYINTFLDEDTNNRYFLLPGIRGVGKTTILIQLYEYLTKEKQVSPTDILYITGDNLKRMSNSSIMDGINSYLDIFHNATVESIDKKIFLLIDEAQHDKDWSIVGKILYDTSKNIFMIFSGSSALELEYNADSARRMLKMP
;
A
#
# COMPACT_ATOMS: atom_id res chain seq x y z
N MET A 1 25.58 8.84 -6.36
CA MET A 1 24.35 9.63 -6.57
C MET A 1 23.18 8.65 -6.60
N ASN A 2 22.16 8.88 -5.79
CA ASN A 2 20.96 8.03 -5.84
C ASN A 2 20.25 8.19 -7.17
N SER A 3 19.65 7.13 -7.69
CA SER A 3 18.80 7.18 -8.89
C SER A 3 17.54 8.03 -8.63
N PRO A 4 16.86 8.53 -9.67
CA PRO A 4 15.58 9.22 -9.49
C PRO A 4 14.54 8.39 -8.72
N LEU A 5 14.50 7.08 -8.95
CA LEU A 5 13.64 6.15 -8.24
C LEU A 5 13.99 6.07 -6.75
N GLU A 6 15.26 5.84 -6.41
CA GLU A 6 15.72 5.77 -5.01
C GLU A 6 15.39 7.06 -4.26
N THR A 7 15.66 8.22 -4.87
CA THR A 7 15.31 9.52 -4.30
C THR A 7 13.80 9.65 -4.07
N HIS A 8 13.00 9.20 -5.03
CA HIS A 8 11.55 9.21 -4.91
C HIS A 8 11.09 8.32 -3.75
N ILE A 9 11.58 7.08 -3.65
CA ILE A 9 11.22 6.15 -2.59
C ILE A 9 11.63 6.68 -1.21
N GLN A 10 12.84 7.22 -1.06
CA GLN A 10 13.27 7.85 0.19
C GLN A 10 12.32 8.98 0.61
N ASN A 11 11.90 9.83 -0.33
CA ASN A 11 10.94 10.89 -0.07
C ASN A 11 9.55 10.36 0.34
N GLN A 12 9.08 9.26 -0.27
CA GLN A 12 7.79 8.65 0.09
C GLN A 12 7.82 8.08 1.52
N VAL A 13 8.92 7.50 1.96
CA VAL A 13 9.03 6.90 3.29
C VAL A 13 9.32 7.95 4.37
N LEU A 14 10.23 8.90 4.11
CA LEU A 14 10.74 9.81 5.15
C LEU A 14 10.04 11.18 5.18
N ILE A 15 9.59 11.69 4.03
CA ILE A 15 9.08 13.06 3.92
C ILE A 15 7.56 13.09 3.73
N ARG A 16 7.02 12.27 2.83
CA ARG A 16 5.58 12.28 2.51
C ARG A 16 4.68 12.11 3.74
N PRO A 17 4.97 11.22 4.70
CA PRO A 17 4.13 11.03 5.88
C PRO A 17 4.00 12.26 6.78
N THR A 18 4.93 13.20 6.73
CA THR A 18 4.84 14.44 7.52
C THR A 18 3.64 15.30 7.12
N LYS A 19 3.08 15.10 5.93
CA LYS A 19 1.92 15.83 5.40
C LYS A 19 0.59 15.09 5.59
N PHE A 20 0.60 13.83 6.03
CA PHE A 20 -0.61 13.00 6.10
C PHE A 20 -1.67 13.58 7.05
N SER A 21 -1.24 14.11 8.19
CA SER A 21 -2.19 14.74 9.13
C SER A 21 -2.91 15.95 8.54
N ASP A 22 -2.29 16.66 7.60
CA ASP A 22 -2.94 17.78 6.89
C ASP A 22 -3.85 17.27 5.78
N ASP A 23 -3.44 16.23 5.06
CA ASP A 23 -4.24 15.59 4.01
C ASP A 23 -5.55 14.97 4.57
N LEU A 24 -5.58 14.63 5.86
CA LEU A 24 -6.77 14.11 6.55
C LEU A 24 -7.74 15.21 7.02
N LYS A 25 -7.48 16.47 6.73
CA LYS A 25 -8.31 17.60 7.14
C LYS A 25 -8.91 18.35 5.95
N HIS A 26 -10.13 18.80 6.11
CA HIS A 26 -10.78 19.76 5.22
C HIS A 26 -11.51 20.81 6.06
N ASN A 27 -11.25 22.10 5.84
CA ASN A 27 -11.83 23.20 6.60
C ASN A 27 -11.67 23.00 8.13
N ASN A 28 -10.49 22.64 8.59
CA ASN A 28 -10.14 22.33 10.00
C ASN A 28 -10.92 21.17 10.63
N LYS A 29 -11.62 20.35 9.82
CA LYS A 29 -12.29 19.14 10.29
C LYS A 29 -11.55 17.90 9.77
N THR A 30 -11.26 16.97 10.65
CA THR A 30 -10.67 15.66 10.28
C THR A 30 -11.74 14.78 9.62
N PHE A 31 -11.37 14.09 8.55
CA PHE A 31 -12.24 13.12 7.91
C PHE A 31 -12.58 11.99 8.86
N GLN A 32 -13.86 11.63 8.92
CA GLN A 32 -14.33 10.50 9.74
C GLN A 32 -13.88 9.16 9.13
N HIS A 33 -13.67 8.19 10.02
CA HIS A 33 -13.41 6.82 9.59
C HIS A 33 -14.67 6.18 9.01
N ARG A 34 -14.51 5.43 7.93
CA ARG A 34 -15.57 4.69 7.24
C ARG A 34 -15.55 3.21 7.62
N ALA A 35 -16.58 2.48 7.22
CA ALA A 35 -16.68 1.04 7.48
C ALA A 35 -15.45 0.26 6.99
N ASP A 36 -14.96 0.57 5.78
CA ASP A 36 -13.79 -0.04 5.18
C ASP A 36 -12.52 0.12 6.04
N TYR A 37 -12.35 1.27 6.70
CA TYR A 37 -11.25 1.50 7.64
C TYR A 37 -11.30 0.52 8.81
N TYR A 38 -12.46 0.37 9.45
CA TYR A 38 -12.62 -0.53 10.58
C TYR A 38 -12.46 -2.00 10.20
N GLU A 39 -12.87 -2.35 8.98
CA GLU A 39 -12.65 -3.70 8.43
C GLU A 39 -11.16 -3.98 8.25
N MET A 40 -10.42 -3.04 7.64
CA MET A 40 -8.97 -3.18 7.45
C MET A 40 -8.20 -3.31 8.75
N ILE A 41 -8.58 -2.57 9.78
CA ILE A 41 -7.94 -2.66 11.11
C ILE A 41 -7.99 -4.09 11.66
N LYS A 42 -9.08 -4.82 11.46
CA LYS A 42 -9.18 -6.22 11.91
C LYS A 42 -8.13 -7.09 11.23
N TYR A 43 -8.00 -6.97 9.91
CA TYR A 43 -7.01 -7.74 9.14
C TYR A 43 -5.57 -7.33 9.47
N ILE A 44 -5.31 -6.04 9.66
CA ILE A 44 -4.01 -5.53 10.10
C ILE A 44 -3.62 -6.12 11.46
N ASN A 45 -4.55 -6.14 12.43
CA ASN A 45 -4.29 -6.71 13.75
C ASN A 45 -4.02 -8.20 13.66
N THR A 46 -4.83 -8.96 12.91
CA THR A 46 -4.59 -10.37 12.69
C THR A 46 -3.21 -10.60 12.06
N PHE A 47 -2.83 -9.81 11.05
CA PHE A 47 -1.52 -9.93 10.42
C PHE A 47 -0.37 -9.60 11.39
N LEU A 48 -0.54 -8.63 12.30
CA LEU A 48 0.48 -8.29 13.29
C LEU A 48 0.66 -9.38 14.34
N ASP A 49 -0.44 -10.02 14.75
CA ASP A 49 -0.45 -10.97 15.87
C ASP A 49 -0.10 -12.40 15.43
N GLU A 50 -0.47 -12.79 14.21
CA GLU A 50 -0.33 -14.18 13.74
C GLU A 50 -0.01 -14.26 12.23
N ASP A 51 0.33 -15.46 11.76
CA ASP A 51 0.45 -15.74 10.32
C ASP A 51 -0.94 -15.89 9.71
N THR A 52 -1.23 -15.09 8.68
CA THR A 52 -2.52 -15.09 8.00
C THR A 52 -2.36 -15.04 6.49
N ASN A 53 -3.30 -15.66 5.80
CA ASN A 53 -3.42 -15.52 4.35
C ASN A 53 -4.23 -14.26 3.95
N ASN A 54 -4.92 -13.61 4.91
CA ASN A 54 -5.70 -12.41 4.69
C ASN A 54 -4.78 -11.17 4.77
N ARG A 55 -3.96 -10.95 3.75
CA ARG A 55 -2.94 -9.91 3.69
C ARG A 55 -2.78 -9.23 2.33
N TYR A 56 -3.68 -9.52 1.39
CA TYR A 56 -3.76 -8.85 0.10
C TYR A 56 -5.19 -8.36 -0.14
N PHE A 57 -5.35 -7.04 -0.28
CA PHE A 57 -6.64 -6.37 -0.38
C PHE A 57 -6.69 -5.44 -1.58
N LEU A 58 -7.87 -5.35 -2.19
CA LEU A 58 -8.20 -4.35 -3.19
C LEU A 58 -9.21 -3.38 -2.61
N LEU A 59 -8.96 -2.09 -2.84
CA LEU A 59 -9.87 -1.00 -2.49
C LEU A 59 -10.31 -0.29 -3.78
N PRO A 60 -11.24 -0.90 -4.55
CA PRO A 60 -11.75 -0.32 -5.79
C PRO A 60 -12.77 0.77 -5.49
N GLY A 61 -12.95 1.68 -6.42
CA GLY A 61 -14.02 2.69 -6.32
C GLY A 61 -13.79 3.88 -7.24
N ILE A 62 -14.85 4.61 -7.53
CA ILE A 62 -14.77 5.81 -8.37
C ILE A 62 -13.85 6.86 -7.73
N ARG A 63 -13.35 7.77 -8.57
CA ARG A 63 -12.51 8.87 -8.09
C ARG A 63 -13.29 9.75 -7.08
N GLY A 64 -12.62 10.15 -6.01
CA GLY A 64 -13.20 11.05 -4.99
C GLY A 64 -13.96 10.36 -3.87
N VAL A 65 -14.11 9.02 -3.87
CA VAL A 65 -14.81 8.30 -2.78
C VAL A 65 -14.00 8.14 -1.49
N GLY A 66 -12.76 8.65 -1.44
CA GLY A 66 -11.95 8.63 -0.21
C GLY A 66 -11.00 7.45 -0.07
N LYS A 67 -10.64 6.73 -1.14
CA LYS A 67 -9.67 5.62 -1.08
C LYS A 67 -8.31 6.06 -0.51
N THR A 68 -7.75 7.14 -1.06
CA THR A 68 -6.51 7.76 -0.56
C THR A 68 -6.62 8.12 0.92
N THR A 69 -7.76 8.68 1.34
CA THR A 69 -8.03 9.02 2.75
C THR A 69 -7.95 7.78 3.63
N ILE A 70 -8.56 6.67 3.22
CA ILE A 70 -8.50 5.40 3.98
C ILE A 70 -7.06 4.92 4.09
N LEU A 71 -6.28 4.90 3.00
CA LEU A 71 -4.86 4.49 3.05
C LEU A 71 -4.05 5.34 4.01
N ILE A 72 -4.24 6.66 4.01
CA ILE A 72 -3.55 7.57 4.93
C ILE A 72 -4.01 7.36 6.38
N GLN A 73 -5.30 7.13 6.62
CA GLN A 73 -5.81 6.80 7.95
C GLN A 73 -5.22 5.49 8.47
N LEU A 74 -5.07 4.47 7.62
CA LEU A 74 -4.42 3.21 7.97
C LEU A 74 -2.93 3.39 8.26
N TYR A 75 -2.24 4.24 7.51
CA TYR A 75 -0.85 4.62 7.81
C TYR A 75 -0.74 5.24 9.21
N GLU A 76 -1.62 6.18 9.55
CA GLU A 76 -1.64 6.80 10.89
C GLU A 76 -1.96 5.78 11.98
N TYR A 77 -2.90 4.86 11.75
CA TYR A 77 -3.20 3.77 12.67
C TYR A 77 -1.97 2.88 12.92
N LEU A 78 -1.30 2.46 11.87
CA LEU A 78 -0.09 1.64 11.97
C LEU A 78 1.00 2.34 12.79
N THR A 79 1.26 3.61 12.54
CA THR A 79 2.36 4.34 13.19
C THR A 79 2.00 4.80 14.61
N LYS A 80 0.79 5.33 14.82
CA LYS A 80 0.39 5.96 16.09
C LYS A 80 -0.16 4.95 17.09
N GLU A 81 -0.99 4.00 16.64
CA GLU A 81 -1.67 3.04 17.52
C GLU A 81 -0.88 1.72 17.64
N LYS A 82 -0.31 1.25 16.54
CA LYS A 82 0.44 -0.02 16.51
C LYS A 82 1.95 0.15 16.65
N GLN A 83 2.44 1.39 16.63
CA GLN A 83 3.86 1.72 16.77
C GLN A 83 4.76 1.01 15.74
N VAL A 84 4.19 0.72 14.56
CA VAL A 84 4.95 0.22 13.41
C VAL A 84 5.92 1.31 12.95
N SER A 85 7.18 0.95 12.73
CA SER A 85 8.15 1.91 12.23
C SER A 85 7.71 2.50 10.89
N PRO A 86 7.84 3.82 10.67
CA PRO A 86 7.60 4.41 9.35
C PRO A 86 8.40 3.76 8.22
N THR A 87 9.57 3.22 8.53
CA THR A 87 10.41 2.50 7.55
C THR A 87 9.85 1.13 7.18
N ASP A 88 8.89 0.59 7.93
CA ASP A 88 8.22 -0.69 7.65
C ASP A 88 6.91 -0.50 6.89
N ILE A 89 6.61 0.74 6.48
CA ILE A 89 5.41 1.10 5.73
C ILE A 89 5.81 1.86 4.46
N LEU A 90 5.47 1.32 3.30
CA LEU A 90 5.60 2.02 2.03
C LEU A 90 4.25 2.52 1.56
N TYR A 91 4.10 3.84 1.42
CA TYR A 91 2.99 4.47 0.71
C TYR A 91 3.50 5.04 -0.62
N ILE A 92 3.01 4.53 -1.73
CA ILE A 92 3.33 5.03 -3.08
C ILE A 92 2.08 5.14 -3.94
N THR A 93 2.16 5.96 -4.99
CA THR A 93 1.10 6.06 -6.00
C THR A 93 1.63 5.60 -7.36
N GLY A 94 0.89 4.76 -8.07
CA GLY A 94 1.27 4.26 -9.39
C GLY A 94 1.50 5.40 -10.39
N ASP A 95 0.70 6.46 -10.32
CA ASP A 95 0.86 7.65 -11.16
C ASP A 95 2.21 8.36 -10.95
N ASN A 96 2.61 8.59 -9.69
CA ASN A 96 3.88 9.25 -9.38
C ASN A 96 5.10 8.43 -9.79
N LEU A 97 5.08 7.12 -9.56
CA LEU A 97 6.15 6.22 -10.03
C LEU A 97 6.38 6.36 -11.53
N LYS A 98 5.30 6.32 -12.30
CA LYS A 98 5.38 6.44 -13.75
C LYS A 98 5.87 7.82 -14.21
N ARG A 99 5.38 8.90 -13.59
CA ARG A 99 5.73 10.28 -13.99
C ARG A 99 7.16 10.67 -13.58
N MET A 100 7.60 10.29 -12.39
CA MET A 100 8.85 10.80 -11.81
C MET A 100 10.06 9.93 -12.15
N SER A 101 9.89 8.63 -12.32
CA SER A 101 11.00 7.71 -12.56
C SER A 101 10.80 6.75 -13.74
N ASN A 102 9.63 6.80 -14.40
CA ASN A 102 9.19 5.84 -15.44
C ASN A 102 9.34 4.38 -14.94
N SER A 103 9.04 4.15 -13.67
CA SER A 103 9.22 2.88 -13.00
C SER A 103 7.88 2.19 -12.74
N SER A 104 7.91 0.87 -12.61
CA SER A 104 6.77 0.05 -12.21
C SER A 104 6.57 0.06 -10.69
N ILE A 105 5.43 -0.44 -10.22
CA ILE A 105 5.18 -0.67 -8.79
C ILE A 105 6.22 -1.66 -8.24
N MET A 106 6.56 -2.71 -8.99
CA MET A 106 7.56 -3.69 -8.55
C MET A 106 8.95 -3.06 -8.39
N ASP A 107 9.37 -2.17 -9.32
CA ASP A 107 10.64 -1.45 -9.19
C ASP A 107 10.66 -0.60 -7.91
N GLY A 108 9.54 0.08 -7.63
CA GLY A 108 9.39 0.88 -6.40
C GLY A 108 9.51 0.03 -5.14
N ILE A 109 8.86 -1.13 -5.10
CA ILE A 109 8.91 -2.06 -3.97
C ILE A 109 10.32 -2.64 -3.80
N ASN A 110 10.96 -3.08 -4.88
CA ASN A 110 12.33 -3.60 -4.80
C ASN A 110 13.32 -2.55 -4.31
N SER A 111 13.22 -1.31 -4.82
CA SER A 111 14.04 -0.18 -4.34
C SER A 111 13.80 0.12 -2.85
N TYR A 112 12.54 0.05 -2.38
CA TYR A 112 12.20 0.23 -0.98
C TYR A 112 12.81 -0.86 -0.08
N LEU A 113 12.66 -2.13 -0.47
CA LEU A 113 13.20 -3.24 0.28
C LEU A 113 14.73 -3.19 0.36
N ASP A 114 15.40 -2.83 -0.73
CA ASP A 114 16.85 -2.67 -0.76
C ASP A 114 17.31 -1.52 0.17
N ILE A 115 16.72 -0.32 0.02
CA ILE A 115 17.16 0.88 0.76
C ILE A 115 16.91 0.76 2.27
N PHE A 116 15.73 0.28 2.68
CA PHE A 116 15.31 0.35 4.08
C PHE A 116 15.49 -0.96 4.85
N HIS A 117 15.63 -2.09 4.14
CA HIS A 117 15.69 -3.41 4.76
C HIS A 117 16.90 -4.23 4.32
N ASN A 118 17.65 -3.80 3.32
CA ASN A 118 18.74 -4.57 2.69
C ASN A 118 18.26 -6.00 2.35
N ALA A 119 17.05 -6.10 1.78
CA ALA A 119 16.34 -7.35 1.53
C ALA A 119 15.68 -7.35 0.15
N THR A 120 15.28 -8.53 -0.29
CA THR A 120 14.39 -8.76 -1.43
C THR A 120 13.02 -9.24 -0.95
N VAL A 121 12.07 -9.42 -1.87
CA VAL A 121 10.73 -9.98 -1.55
C VAL A 121 10.87 -11.36 -0.91
N GLU A 122 11.84 -12.16 -1.36
CA GLU A 122 12.10 -13.52 -0.88
C GLU A 122 12.76 -13.54 0.50
N SER A 123 13.60 -12.54 0.80
CA SER A 123 14.44 -12.54 1.99
C SER A 123 13.92 -11.67 3.14
N ILE A 124 12.87 -10.88 2.93
CA ILE A 124 12.30 -10.04 3.99
C ILE A 124 11.76 -10.91 5.13
N ASP A 125 12.30 -10.75 6.33
CA ASP A 125 12.01 -11.54 7.52
C ASP A 125 11.13 -10.81 8.55
N LYS A 126 10.82 -9.54 8.31
CA LYS A 126 9.96 -8.72 9.17
C LYS A 126 8.65 -8.33 8.47
N LYS A 127 7.61 -8.09 9.25
CA LYS A 127 6.30 -7.66 8.73
C LYS A 127 6.37 -6.25 8.21
N ILE A 128 6.01 -6.05 6.94
CA ILE A 128 5.95 -4.75 6.27
C ILE A 128 4.57 -4.52 5.66
N PHE A 129 4.26 -3.25 5.42
CA PHE A 129 2.98 -2.80 4.89
C PHE A 129 3.18 -2.02 3.60
N LEU A 130 2.49 -2.43 2.54
CA LEU A 130 2.49 -1.76 1.25
C LEU A 130 1.11 -1.13 1.00
N LEU A 131 1.05 0.17 0.95
CA LEU A 131 -0.14 0.97 0.67
C LEU A 131 0.01 1.60 -0.71
N ILE A 132 -0.55 0.95 -1.73
CA ILE A 132 -0.36 1.31 -3.14
C ILE A 132 -1.61 2.03 -3.64
N ASP A 133 -1.52 3.32 -3.86
CA ASP A 133 -2.62 4.14 -4.37
C ASP A 133 -2.59 4.26 -5.89
N GLU A 134 -3.77 4.38 -6.52
CA GLU A 134 -3.93 4.53 -7.98
C GLU A 134 -3.15 3.45 -8.78
N ALA A 135 -3.23 2.20 -8.34
CA ALA A 135 -2.46 1.07 -8.89
C ALA A 135 -2.71 0.83 -10.39
N GLN A 136 -3.88 1.20 -10.95
CA GLN A 136 -4.21 1.05 -12.37
C GLN A 136 -3.29 1.82 -13.33
N HIS A 137 -2.43 2.71 -12.82
CA HIS A 137 -1.42 3.36 -13.65
C HIS A 137 -0.23 2.46 -14.00
N ASP A 138 -0.10 1.32 -13.34
CA ASP A 138 0.79 0.23 -13.71
C ASP A 138 -0.04 -0.94 -14.28
N LYS A 139 0.16 -1.26 -15.55
CA LYS A 139 -0.59 -2.34 -16.24
C LYS A 139 -0.37 -3.73 -15.61
N ASP A 140 0.76 -3.92 -14.96
CA ASP A 140 1.16 -5.20 -14.37
C ASP A 140 0.84 -5.30 -12.86
N TRP A 141 0.09 -4.35 -12.31
CA TRP A 141 -0.21 -4.25 -10.86
C TRP A 141 -0.77 -5.56 -10.27
N SER A 142 -1.65 -6.27 -10.98
CA SER A 142 -2.27 -7.51 -10.49
C SER A 142 -1.28 -8.67 -10.44
N ILE A 143 -0.35 -8.72 -11.41
CA ILE A 143 0.75 -9.68 -11.44
C ILE A 143 1.71 -9.40 -10.28
N VAL A 144 2.04 -8.13 -10.06
CA VAL A 144 2.87 -7.69 -8.92
C VAL A 144 2.25 -8.16 -7.60
N GLY A 145 0.97 -7.88 -7.37
CA GLY A 145 0.28 -8.32 -6.16
C GLY A 145 0.32 -9.83 -5.96
N LYS A 146 0.14 -10.60 -7.03
CA LYS A 146 0.24 -12.06 -6.98
C LYS A 146 1.65 -12.53 -6.64
N ILE A 147 2.68 -12.00 -7.29
CA ILE A 147 4.09 -12.34 -7.02
C ILE A 147 4.40 -12.08 -5.54
N LEU A 148 4.10 -10.91 -5.02
CA LEU A 148 4.33 -10.55 -3.62
C LEU A 148 3.61 -11.51 -2.67
N TYR A 149 2.34 -11.83 -2.97
CA TYR A 149 1.55 -12.73 -2.16
C TYR A 149 2.10 -14.16 -2.15
N ASP A 150 2.50 -14.68 -3.29
CA ASP A 150 3.00 -16.06 -3.42
C ASP A 150 4.44 -16.20 -2.86
N THR A 151 5.23 -15.11 -2.87
CA THR A 151 6.66 -15.15 -2.51
C THR A 151 6.91 -14.92 -1.02
N SER A 152 6.21 -13.97 -0.38
CA SER A 152 6.47 -13.63 1.03
C SER A 152 5.20 -13.62 1.87
N LYS A 153 5.27 -14.20 3.07
CA LYS A 153 4.21 -14.13 4.09
C LYS A 153 4.28 -12.87 4.96
N ASN A 154 5.38 -12.14 4.87
CA ASN A 154 5.67 -10.97 5.71
C ASN A 154 5.19 -9.65 5.11
N ILE A 155 4.47 -9.68 3.98
CA ILE A 155 3.98 -8.50 3.30
C ILE A 155 2.46 -8.40 3.40
N PHE A 156 1.96 -7.36 4.06
CA PHE A 156 0.57 -6.93 4.02
C PHE A 156 0.40 -5.85 2.96
N MET A 157 -0.55 -5.99 2.05
CA MET A 157 -0.68 -5.05 0.95
C MET A 157 -2.12 -4.66 0.67
N ILE A 158 -2.32 -3.37 0.38
CA ILE A 158 -3.58 -2.80 -0.07
C ILE A 158 -3.31 -2.05 -1.38
N PHE A 159 -4.00 -2.42 -2.43
CA PHE A 159 -3.99 -1.72 -3.71
C PHE A 159 -5.30 -0.95 -3.87
N SER A 160 -5.24 0.36 -4.00
CA SER A 160 -6.40 1.16 -4.34
C SER A 160 -6.39 1.57 -5.81
N GLY A 161 -7.56 1.82 -6.36
CA GLY A 161 -7.65 2.31 -7.71
C GLY A 161 -9.09 2.54 -8.19
N SER A 162 -9.23 2.95 -9.45
CA SER A 162 -10.54 3.16 -10.06
C SER A 162 -11.32 1.84 -10.16
N SER A 163 -12.62 1.90 -10.44
CA SER A 163 -13.47 0.72 -10.66
C SER A 163 -12.99 -0.21 -11.79
N ALA A 164 -12.11 0.29 -12.69
CA ALA A 164 -11.45 -0.52 -13.68
C ALA A 164 -10.56 -1.63 -13.07
N LEU A 165 -10.03 -1.44 -11.85
CA LEU A 165 -9.34 -2.52 -11.13
C LEU A 165 -10.20 -3.78 -10.98
N GLU A 166 -11.51 -3.65 -10.90
CA GLU A 166 -12.41 -4.81 -10.83
C GLU A 166 -12.54 -5.55 -12.15
N LEU A 167 -12.47 -4.85 -13.27
CA LEU A 167 -12.67 -5.41 -14.61
C LEU A 167 -11.42 -6.13 -15.14
N GLU A 168 -10.23 -5.70 -14.72
CA GLU A 168 -8.95 -6.33 -15.07
C GLU A 168 -8.70 -7.61 -14.26
N TYR A 169 -9.60 -7.90 -13.33
CA TYR A 169 -9.49 -8.99 -12.40
C TYR A 169 -9.99 -10.30 -13.01
N ASN A 170 -9.10 -11.13 -13.53
CA ASN A 170 -9.44 -12.47 -13.97
C ASN A 170 -9.88 -13.35 -12.78
N ALA A 171 -10.97 -14.10 -12.96
CA ALA A 171 -11.63 -14.92 -11.95
C ALA A 171 -10.70 -15.89 -11.17
N ASP A 172 -9.58 -16.30 -11.74
CA ASP A 172 -8.60 -17.17 -11.11
C ASP A 172 -7.75 -16.48 -10.02
N SER A 173 -7.59 -15.18 -10.10
CA SER A 173 -6.92 -14.37 -9.05
C SER A 173 -7.86 -14.05 -7.89
N ALA A 174 -9.18 -14.01 -8.13
CA ALA A 174 -10.20 -13.60 -7.15
C ALA A 174 -10.34 -14.55 -5.96
N ARG A 175 -9.93 -15.80 -6.08
CA ARG A 175 -10.05 -16.79 -4.99
C ARG A 175 -9.12 -16.54 -3.80
N ARG A 176 -8.11 -15.70 -3.96
CA ARG A 176 -7.08 -15.44 -2.92
C ARG A 176 -7.13 -14.03 -2.35
N MET A 177 -8.01 -13.18 -2.84
CA MET A 177 -8.14 -11.79 -2.44
C MET A 177 -9.49 -11.52 -1.82
N LEU A 178 -9.51 -10.81 -0.70
CA LEU A 178 -10.73 -10.26 -0.13
C LEU A 178 -11.04 -8.93 -0.81
N LYS A 179 -12.23 -8.84 -1.41
CA LYS A 179 -12.79 -7.57 -1.84
C LYS A 179 -13.39 -6.88 -0.63
N MET A 180 -13.06 -5.61 -0.46
CA MET A 180 -13.78 -4.77 0.49
C MET A 180 -15.18 -4.43 -0.08
N PRO A 181 -16.23 -4.45 0.72
CA PRO A 181 -17.59 -4.12 0.30
C PRO A 181 -17.76 -2.67 -0.15
#